data_9c1093c7dc29b0aca5da6c089da6a157
#
_entry.id   9c1093c7dc29b0aca5da6c089da6a157
#
_cell.length_a   1.000
_cell.length_b   1.000
_cell.length_c   1.000
_cell.angle_alpha   90.00
_cell.angle_beta   90.00
_cell.angle_gamma   90.00
#
_symmetry.space_group_name_H-M   'P 1'
#
loop_
_entity.id
_entity.type
_entity.pdbx_description
1 polymer ?
#
loop_
_entity_poly.entity_id
_entity_poly.type
_entity_poly.pdbx_seq_one_letter_code
_entity_poly.pdbx_strand_id
1 'polypeptide(L)'
;RSSDLNIVQDYLEALLKELDFVAKTYAHKELQTMYIGGGTPTSLKEEDLEYLLYEVNKRFPFSKIQEITVEAGRPDSLNFEKLKILKKYGVTRISINPQSMNDKTLKLIGRNHFAQDIKEKFNLARQAGIDNINMDMICGLPEEGMEELSYTLDEIKKLNPESLTVHALAVKRSSRLNRMKDTYHFGASEEMVSYAASCARDMNM
;
A
#
# COMPACT_ATOMS: atom_id res chain seq x y z
N ARG A 1 19.21 3.09 19.26
CA ARG A 1 17.84 3.68 19.17
C ARG A 1 17.85 5.20 18.97
N SER A 2 18.82 5.95 19.51
CA SER A 2 18.94 7.40 19.21
C SER A 2 19.47 7.67 17.80
N SER A 3 20.31 6.79 17.25
CA SER A 3 20.81 6.89 15.88
C SER A 3 19.72 6.75 14.82
N ASP A 4 18.71 5.91 15.06
CA ASP A 4 17.62 5.68 14.12
C ASP A 4 16.70 6.91 13.98
N LEU A 5 16.52 7.67 15.07
CA LEU A 5 15.75 8.93 15.07
C LEU A 5 16.43 10.01 14.22
N ASN A 6 17.74 10.14 14.30
CA ASN A 6 18.48 11.10 13.48
C ASN A 6 18.38 10.76 11.98
N ILE A 7 18.44 9.46 11.63
CA ILE A 7 18.33 9.02 10.22
C ILE A 7 16.97 9.40 9.62
N VAL A 8 15.87 9.27 10.35
CA VAL A 8 14.54 9.68 9.86
C VAL A 8 14.47 11.18 9.64
N GLN A 9 14.96 11.98 10.58
CA GLN A 9 14.97 13.44 10.44
C GLN A 9 15.87 13.90 9.28
N ASP A 10 17.07 13.37 9.18
CA ASP A 10 18.00 13.66 8.08
C ASP A 10 17.38 13.29 6.71
N TYR A 11 16.66 12.15 6.64
CA TYR A 11 15.94 11.74 5.45
C TYR A 11 14.82 12.73 5.10
N LEU A 12 13.98 13.11 6.08
CA LEU A 12 12.89 14.06 5.85
C LEU A 12 13.43 15.43 5.39
N GLU A 13 14.50 15.92 6.00
CA GLU A 13 15.15 17.17 5.56
C GLU A 13 15.67 17.09 4.13
N ALA A 14 16.30 15.96 3.74
CA ALA A 14 16.77 15.75 2.37
C ALA A 14 15.60 15.73 1.38
N LEU A 15 14.53 15.00 1.71
CA LEU A 15 13.32 14.92 0.90
C LEU A 15 12.67 16.30 0.72
N LEU A 16 12.61 17.12 1.78
CA LEU A 16 12.05 18.46 1.72
C LEU A 16 12.86 19.38 0.81
N LYS A 17 14.19 19.24 0.77
CA LYS A 17 15.06 19.99 -0.18
C LYS A 17 14.76 19.60 -1.64
N GLU A 18 14.55 18.30 -1.91
CA GLU A 18 14.14 17.84 -3.24
C GLU A 18 12.76 18.41 -3.62
N LEU A 19 11.80 18.38 -2.69
CA LEU A 19 10.46 18.94 -2.90
C LEU A 19 10.50 20.45 -3.14
N ASP A 20 11.38 21.20 -2.48
CA ASP A 20 11.59 22.63 -2.74
C ASP A 20 12.10 22.88 -4.18
N PHE A 21 13.02 22.05 -4.64
CA PHE A 21 13.52 22.12 -6.03
C PHE A 21 12.42 21.83 -7.03
N VAL A 22 11.64 20.75 -6.81
CA VAL A 22 10.50 20.37 -7.66
C VAL A 22 9.44 21.47 -7.69
N ALA A 23 9.05 22.00 -6.52
CA ALA A 23 8.05 23.06 -6.43
C ALA A 23 8.45 24.32 -7.19
N LYS A 24 9.72 24.73 -7.13
CA LYS A 24 10.25 25.87 -7.90
C LYS A 24 10.30 25.57 -9.41
N THR A 25 10.79 24.40 -9.77
CA THR A 25 10.99 24.03 -11.19
C THR A 25 9.65 23.90 -11.92
N TYR A 26 8.63 23.37 -11.26
CA TYR A 26 7.31 23.12 -11.83
C TYR A 26 6.22 24.06 -11.31
N ALA A 27 6.59 25.24 -10.82
CA ALA A 27 5.64 26.22 -10.27
C ALA A 27 4.52 26.64 -11.25
N HIS A 28 4.75 26.46 -12.56
CA HIS A 28 3.79 26.73 -13.63
C HIS A 28 2.85 25.56 -13.95
N LYS A 29 3.01 24.40 -13.28
CA LYS A 29 2.19 23.20 -13.48
C LYS A 29 1.18 23.05 -12.35
N GLU A 30 -0.01 22.60 -12.70
CA GLU A 30 -1.02 22.17 -11.73
C GLU A 30 -0.93 20.65 -11.55
N LEU A 31 -0.79 20.22 -10.29
CA LEU A 31 -0.81 18.81 -9.95
C LEU A 31 -2.25 18.31 -9.89
N GLN A 32 -2.53 17.24 -10.63
CA GLN A 32 -3.84 16.57 -10.61
C GLN A 32 -3.87 15.43 -9.60
N THR A 33 -2.76 14.73 -9.46
CA THR A 33 -2.64 13.58 -8.56
C THR A 33 -1.32 13.64 -7.79
N MET A 34 -1.32 13.10 -6.58
CA MET A 34 -0.13 12.92 -5.75
C MET A 34 -0.14 11.51 -5.16
N TYR A 35 0.98 10.82 -5.27
CA TYR A 35 1.19 9.52 -4.66
C TYR A 35 2.36 9.57 -3.67
N ILE A 36 2.10 9.27 -2.42
CA ILE A 36 3.12 9.19 -1.35
C ILE A 36 3.34 7.69 -1.06
N GLY A 37 4.45 7.18 -1.56
CA GLY A 37 4.80 5.77 -1.51
C GLY A 37 6.29 5.53 -1.39
N GLY A 38 6.76 4.32 -1.74
CA GLY A 38 8.16 3.90 -1.69
C GLY A 38 8.41 2.87 -0.61
N GLY A 39 9.07 3.24 0.47
CA GLY A 39 9.06 2.46 1.69
C GLY A 39 7.72 2.44 2.37
N THR A 40 7.25 2.18 3.38
CA THR A 40 5.89 2.33 3.88
C THR A 40 5.76 3.70 4.58
N PRO A 41 5.11 4.71 4.01
CA PRO A 41 5.01 6.05 4.63
C PRO A 41 4.42 6.00 6.04
N THR A 42 3.48 5.10 6.27
CA THR A 42 2.87 4.87 7.59
C THR A 42 3.79 4.18 8.60
N SER A 43 5.01 3.80 8.23
CA SER A 43 6.04 3.35 9.20
C SER A 43 6.63 4.51 10.00
N LEU A 44 6.49 5.75 9.51
CA LEU A 44 6.82 6.94 10.28
C LEU A 44 5.98 7.00 11.55
N LYS A 45 6.51 7.62 12.61
CA LYS A 45 5.73 7.96 13.79
C LYS A 45 4.65 8.99 13.42
N GLU A 46 3.63 9.12 14.25
CA GLU A 46 2.52 10.06 14.03
C GLU A 46 3.01 11.49 13.79
N GLU A 47 3.95 11.95 14.60
CA GLU A 47 4.51 13.31 14.53
C GLU A 47 5.28 13.53 13.22
N ASP A 48 6.10 12.54 12.80
CA ASP A 48 6.89 12.61 11.58
C ASP A 48 6.00 12.52 10.32
N LEU A 49 4.94 11.68 10.36
CA LEU A 49 3.96 11.58 9.28
C LEU A 49 3.18 12.89 9.15
N GLU A 50 2.74 13.47 10.25
CA GLU A 50 2.03 14.73 10.26
C GLU A 50 2.92 15.88 9.76
N TYR A 51 4.18 15.94 10.22
CA TYR A 51 5.17 16.89 9.74
C TYR A 51 5.41 16.77 8.23
N LEU A 52 5.60 15.55 7.71
CA LEU A 52 5.75 15.32 6.28
C LEU A 52 4.55 15.84 5.49
N LEU A 53 3.33 15.47 5.89
CA LEU A 53 2.11 15.91 5.20
C LEU A 53 1.92 17.43 5.26
N TYR A 54 2.23 18.06 6.38
CA TYR A 54 2.19 19.50 6.54
C TYR A 54 3.16 20.19 5.56
N GLU A 55 4.42 19.77 5.52
CA GLU A 55 5.45 20.37 4.67
C GLU A 55 5.21 20.10 3.18
N VAL A 56 4.67 18.94 2.82
CA VAL A 56 4.25 18.67 1.43
C VAL A 56 3.07 19.53 1.03
N ASN A 57 2.03 19.62 1.88
CA ASN A 57 0.86 20.47 1.63
C ASN A 57 1.20 21.95 1.49
N LYS A 58 2.17 22.45 2.23
CA LYS A 58 2.67 23.83 2.13
C LYS A 58 3.28 24.14 0.76
N ARG A 59 3.94 23.18 0.14
CA ARG A 59 4.58 23.29 -1.19
C ARG A 59 3.60 23.00 -2.33
N PHE A 60 2.73 22.04 -2.12
CA PHE A 60 1.73 21.58 -3.08
C PHE A 60 0.36 21.54 -2.39
N PRO A 61 -0.42 22.63 -2.44
CA PRO A 61 -1.69 22.72 -1.72
C PRO A 61 -2.64 21.56 -2.07
N PHE A 62 -2.93 20.71 -1.12
CA PHE A 62 -3.74 19.49 -1.30
C PHE A 62 -5.17 19.80 -1.75
N SER A 63 -5.70 20.98 -1.37
CA SER A 63 -7.01 21.44 -1.82
C SER A 63 -7.14 21.64 -3.34
N LYS A 64 -6.04 21.66 -4.07
CA LYS A 64 -5.99 21.78 -5.54
C LYS A 64 -5.76 20.44 -6.24
N ILE A 65 -5.52 19.38 -5.49
CA ILE A 65 -5.17 18.05 -6.01
C ILE A 65 -6.41 17.16 -5.95
N GLN A 66 -6.75 16.52 -7.06
CA GLN A 66 -7.95 15.69 -7.19
C GLN A 66 -7.83 14.38 -6.44
N GLU A 67 -6.66 13.72 -6.52
CA GLU A 67 -6.37 12.49 -5.81
C GLU A 67 -5.04 12.57 -5.06
N ILE A 68 -5.09 12.32 -3.76
CA ILE A 68 -3.90 12.17 -2.92
C ILE A 68 -3.94 10.76 -2.35
N THR A 69 -3.05 9.91 -2.84
CA THR A 69 -2.90 8.53 -2.39
C THR A 69 -1.72 8.39 -1.44
N VAL A 70 -1.93 7.73 -0.31
CA VAL A 70 -0.85 7.34 0.61
C VAL A 70 -0.79 5.82 0.71
N GLU A 71 0.41 5.27 0.50
CA GLU A 71 0.66 3.85 0.67
C GLU A 71 0.68 3.47 2.16
N ALA A 72 -0.32 2.71 2.59
CA ALA A 72 -0.44 2.13 3.92
C ALA A 72 -0.23 0.60 3.85
N GLY A 73 0.75 0.18 3.06
CA GLY A 73 0.92 -1.17 2.56
C GLY A 73 1.20 -2.26 3.61
N ARG A 74 1.46 -1.86 4.86
CA ARG A 74 1.74 -2.80 5.95
C ARG A 74 0.76 -2.58 7.10
N PRO A 75 -0.06 -3.57 7.47
CA PRO A 75 -1.02 -3.44 8.56
C PRO A 75 -0.40 -3.06 9.91
N ASP A 76 0.79 -3.61 10.20
CA ASP A 76 1.53 -3.34 11.44
C ASP A 76 1.99 -1.87 11.56
N SER A 77 2.07 -1.14 10.47
CA SER A 77 2.44 0.27 10.45
C SER A 77 1.26 1.23 10.63
N LEU A 78 0.02 0.73 10.59
CA LEU A 78 -1.20 1.52 10.54
C LEU A 78 -1.94 1.48 11.87
N ASN A 79 -2.31 2.65 12.39
CA ASN A 79 -3.17 2.80 13.56
C ASN A 79 -4.20 3.91 13.34
N PHE A 80 -5.13 4.06 14.28
CA PHE A 80 -6.24 5.01 14.15
C PHE A 80 -5.79 6.47 14.12
N GLU A 81 -4.77 6.84 14.90
CA GLU A 81 -4.25 8.22 14.92
C GLU A 81 -3.62 8.60 13.59
N LYS A 82 -2.83 7.70 12.98
CA LYS A 82 -2.28 7.93 11.63
C LYS A 82 -3.38 8.08 10.58
N LEU A 83 -4.42 7.27 10.65
CA LEU A 83 -5.58 7.39 9.75
C LEU A 83 -6.29 8.73 9.91
N LYS A 84 -6.45 9.21 11.14
CA LYS A 84 -6.99 10.55 11.41
C LYS A 84 -6.09 11.66 10.86
N ILE A 85 -4.77 11.53 10.98
CA ILE A 85 -3.81 12.46 10.39
C ILE A 85 -3.97 12.47 8.85
N LEU A 86 -4.01 11.31 8.20
CA LEU A 86 -4.24 11.24 6.74
C LEU A 86 -5.55 11.95 6.35
N LYS A 87 -6.63 11.68 7.06
CA LYS A 87 -7.94 12.32 6.81
C LYS A 87 -7.89 13.82 7.05
N LYS A 88 -7.26 14.28 8.14
CA LYS A 88 -7.08 15.70 8.47
C LYS A 88 -6.40 16.49 7.34
N TYR A 89 -5.41 15.89 6.69
CA TYR A 89 -4.70 16.51 5.56
C TYR A 89 -5.39 16.31 4.21
N GLY A 90 -6.57 15.70 4.18
CA GLY A 90 -7.34 15.57 2.95
C GLY A 90 -6.81 14.47 2.01
N VAL A 91 -6.09 13.48 2.55
CA VAL A 91 -5.75 12.27 1.78
C VAL A 91 -7.05 11.62 1.32
N THR A 92 -7.18 11.45 0.01
CA THR A 92 -8.42 10.96 -0.62
C THR A 92 -8.42 9.45 -0.79
N ARG A 93 -7.26 8.81 -0.85
CA ARG A 93 -7.10 7.37 -1.08
C ARG A 93 -5.95 6.80 -0.26
N ILE A 94 -6.11 5.59 0.23
CA ILE A 94 -5.01 4.80 0.79
C ILE A 94 -4.89 3.46 0.07
N SER A 95 -3.69 2.86 0.10
CA SER A 95 -3.49 1.49 -0.39
C SER A 95 -3.13 0.57 0.77
N ILE A 96 -3.94 -0.47 1.01
CA ILE A 96 -3.70 -1.54 1.98
C ILE A 96 -3.34 -2.80 1.19
N ASN A 97 -2.15 -3.37 1.43
CA ASN A 97 -1.58 -4.38 0.56
C ASN A 97 -1.57 -5.77 1.25
N PRO A 98 -2.66 -6.56 1.17
CA PRO A 98 -2.69 -7.91 1.71
C PRO A 98 -1.66 -8.83 1.05
N GLN A 99 -1.43 -8.67 -0.24
CA GLN A 99 -0.70 -9.58 -1.14
C GLN A 99 -1.41 -10.92 -1.34
N SER A 100 -1.89 -11.54 -0.28
CA SER A 100 -2.74 -12.72 -0.18
C SER A 100 -3.54 -12.66 1.12
N MET A 101 -4.63 -13.40 1.21
CA MET A 101 -5.40 -13.62 2.45
C MET A 101 -5.16 -15.01 3.05
N ASN A 102 -4.13 -15.73 2.55
CA ASN A 102 -3.72 -17.04 3.05
C ASN A 102 -2.55 -16.87 4.02
N ASP A 103 -2.76 -17.15 5.30
CA ASP A 103 -1.74 -16.98 6.34
C ASP A 103 -0.47 -17.83 6.11
N LYS A 104 -0.62 -19.00 5.50
CA LYS A 104 0.53 -19.84 5.13
C LYS A 104 1.42 -19.15 4.11
N THR A 105 0.81 -18.58 3.08
CA THR A 105 1.50 -17.85 2.01
C THR A 105 2.14 -16.57 2.56
N LEU A 106 1.41 -15.80 3.37
CA LEU A 106 1.94 -14.59 4.02
C LEU A 106 3.22 -14.90 4.79
N LYS A 107 3.22 -15.95 5.61
CA LYS A 107 4.40 -16.39 6.34
C LYS A 107 5.53 -16.81 5.39
N LEU A 108 5.22 -17.50 4.31
CA LEU A 108 6.19 -17.99 3.34
C LEU A 108 6.92 -16.85 2.62
N ILE A 109 6.19 -15.81 2.24
CA ILE A 109 6.75 -14.61 1.59
C ILE A 109 7.36 -13.61 2.57
N GLY A 110 7.42 -13.94 3.87
CA GLY A 110 8.06 -13.15 4.90
C GLY A 110 7.23 -11.94 5.38
N ARG A 111 5.92 -12.02 5.26
CA ARG A 111 5.02 -11.04 5.86
C ARG A 111 4.80 -11.36 7.34
N ASN A 112 4.85 -10.33 8.19
CA ASN A 112 4.69 -10.45 9.64
C ASN A 112 3.28 -10.10 10.10
N HIS A 113 2.27 -10.34 9.26
CA HIS A 113 0.87 -10.10 9.56
C HIS A 113 0.01 -11.26 9.06
N PHE A 114 -1.20 -11.36 9.58
CA PHE A 114 -2.21 -12.34 9.21
C PHE A 114 -3.33 -11.67 8.40
N ALA A 115 -4.15 -12.46 7.74
CA ALA A 115 -5.34 -12.00 7.01
C ALA A 115 -6.30 -11.22 7.95
N GLN A 116 -6.39 -11.63 9.21
CA GLN A 116 -7.19 -10.94 10.21
C GLN A 116 -6.73 -9.50 10.47
N ASP A 117 -5.41 -9.26 10.52
CA ASP A 117 -4.86 -7.92 10.69
C ASP A 117 -5.25 -6.99 9.53
N ILE A 118 -5.28 -7.51 8.30
CA ILE A 118 -5.76 -6.78 7.12
C ILE A 118 -7.21 -6.34 7.31
N LYS A 119 -8.09 -7.26 7.72
CA LYS A 119 -9.52 -6.98 7.94
C LYS A 119 -9.70 -5.90 9.01
N GLU A 120 -8.96 -6.00 10.11
CA GLU A 120 -9.02 -5.03 11.19
C GLU A 120 -8.57 -3.64 10.74
N LYS A 121 -7.45 -3.55 10.01
CA LYS A 121 -6.92 -2.28 9.52
C LYS A 121 -7.82 -1.65 8.45
N PHE A 122 -8.41 -2.47 7.59
CA PHE A 122 -9.40 -2.01 6.62
C PHE A 122 -10.62 -1.39 7.32
N ASN A 123 -11.18 -2.10 8.29
CA ASN A 123 -12.32 -1.59 9.06
C ASN A 123 -11.95 -0.35 9.89
N LEU A 124 -10.74 -0.30 10.43
CA LEU A 124 -10.23 0.87 11.15
C LEU A 124 -10.13 2.10 10.23
N ALA A 125 -9.71 1.90 8.97
CA ALA A 125 -9.65 2.96 7.97
C ALA A 125 -11.06 3.49 7.63
N ARG A 126 -12.05 2.60 7.48
CA ARG A 126 -13.45 2.98 7.31
C ARG A 126 -13.98 3.79 8.51
N GLN A 127 -13.69 3.36 9.74
CA GLN A 127 -14.06 4.07 10.96
C GLN A 127 -13.42 5.47 11.04
N ALA A 128 -12.21 5.64 10.51
CA ALA A 128 -11.55 6.95 10.40
C ALA A 128 -12.11 7.84 9.29
N GLY A 129 -13.10 7.36 8.53
CA GLY A 129 -13.76 8.10 7.44
C GLY A 129 -12.96 8.10 6.13
N ILE A 130 -12.15 7.08 5.89
CA ILE A 130 -11.47 6.89 4.60
C ILE A 130 -12.35 5.98 3.74
N ASP A 131 -12.90 6.56 2.68
CA ASP A 131 -13.90 5.90 1.83
C ASP A 131 -13.30 5.33 0.54
N ASN A 132 -12.07 5.71 0.17
CA ASN A 132 -11.40 5.19 -1.01
C ASN A 132 -10.17 4.37 -0.59
N ILE A 133 -10.33 3.05 -0.60
CA ILE A 133 -9.28 2.11 -0.22
C ILE A 133 -8.98 1.20 -1.42
N ASN A 134 -7.72 1.22 -1.85
CA ASN A 134 -7.19 0.26 -2.78
C ASN A 134 -6.60 -0.95 -2.03
N MET A 135 -6.76 -2.13 -2.58
CA MET A 135 -6.07 -3.32 -2.07
C MET A 135 -5.15 -3.88 -3.15
N ASP A 136 -3.90 -4.23 -2.77
CA ASP A 136 -2.94 -4.85 -3.68
C ASP A 136 -2.80 -6.34 -3.37
N MET A 137 -2.88 -7.18 -4.41
CA MET A 137 -2.64 -8.61 -4.31
C MET A 137 -1.66 -9.10 -5.37
N ILE A 138 -1.06 -10.27 -5.13
CA ILE A 138 -0.11 -10.87 -6.05
C ILE A 138 -0.63 -12.25 -6.46
N CYS A 139 -0.74 -12.48 -7.76
CA CYS A 139 -1.01 -13.78 -8.36
C CYS A 139 0.28 -14.56 -8.60
N GLY A 140 0.24 -15.88 -8.43
CA GLY A 140 1.38 -16.77 -8.64
C GLY A 140 2.35 -16.81 -7.47
N LEU A 141 1.90 -16.52 -6.26
CA LEU A 141 2.70 -16.67 -5.04
C LEU A 141 3.06 -18.15 -4.82
N PRO A 142 4.17 -18.47 -4.12
CA PRO A 142 4.55 -19.83 -3.83
C PRO A 142 3.45 -20.59 -3.10
N GLU A 143 3.20 -21.83 -3.52
CA GLU A 143 2.20 -22.75 -2.96
C GLU A 143 0.75 -22.24 -3.08
N GLU A 144 0.49 -21.23 -3.95
CA GLU A 144 -0.86 -20.80 -4.29
C GLU A 144 -1.30 -21.32 -5.65
N GLY A 145 -2.46 -21.96 -5.67
CA GLY A 145 -3.22 -22.34 -6.84
C GLY A 145 -4.48 -21.47 -6.99
N MET A 146 -5.43 -21.96 -7.80
CA MET A 146 -6.70 -21.27 -8.04
C MET A 146 -7.61 -21.25 -6.79
N GLU A 147 -7.48 -22.24 -5.90
CA GLU A 147 -8.26 -22.28 -4.65
C GLU A 147 -7.86 -21.15 -3.70
N GLU A 148 -6.54 -20.98 -3.46
CA GLU A 148 -6.01 -19.94 -2.61
C GLU A 148 -6.28 -18.54 -3.19
N LEU A 149 -6.18 -18.41 -4.51
CA LEU A 149 -6.54 -17.17 -5.20
C LEU A 149 -8.03 -16.85 -5.03
N SER A 150 -8.91 -17.82 -5.27
CA SER A 150 -10.36 -17.63 -5.12
C SER A 150 -10.71 -17.25 -3.68
N TYR A 151 -10.13 -17.93 -2.69
CA TYR A 151 -10.30 -17.57 -1.30
C TYR A 151 -9.87 -16.12 -1.00
N THR A 152 -8.70 -15.71 -1.51
CA THR A 152 -8.21 -14.33 -1.34
C THR A 152 -9.18 -13.31 -1.94
N LEU A 153 -9.67 -13.57 -3.16
CA LEU A 153 -10.63 -12.68 -3.82
C LEU A 153 -11.99 -12.62 -3.09
N ASP A 154 -12.46 -13.75 -2.56
CA ASP A 154 -13.69 -13.79 -1.77
C ASP A 154 -13.58 -12.98 -0.47
N GLU A 155 -12.43 -13.04 0.19
CA GLU A 155 -12.18 -12.24 1.40
C GLU A 155 -12.07 -10.74 1.06
N ILE A 156 -11.42 -10.38 -0.05
CA ILE A 156 -11.36 -8.99 -0.54
C ILE A 156 -12.76 -8.50 -0.91
N LYS A 157 -13.56 -9.32 -1.59
CA LYS A 157 -14.94 -8.97 -1.95
C LYS A 157 -15.81 -8.67 -0.73
N LYS A 158 -15.65 -9.41 0.37
CA LYS A 158 -16.36 -9.15 1.64
C LYS A 158 -15.99 -7.79 2.24
N LEU A 159 -14.75 -7.34 2.07
CA LEU A 159 -14.29 -6.03 2.54
C LEU A 159 -14.80 -4.89 1.67
N ASN A 160 -15.10 -5.16 0.40
CA ASN A 160 -15.63 -4.22 -0.57
C ASN A 160 -14.77 -2.94 -0.72
N PRO A 161 -13.51 -3.07 -1.17
CA PRO A 161 -12.66 -1.90 -1.49
C PRO A 161 -13.15 -1.21 -2.76
N GLU A 162 -12.73 0.04 -2.99
CA GLU A 162 -13.07 0.81 -4.19
C GLU A 162 -12.20 0.44 -5.39
N SER A 163 -11.04 -0.16 -5.15
CA SER A 163 -10.19 -0.64 -6.23
C SER A 163 -9.29 -1.80 -5.80
N LEU A 164 -8.93 -2.63 -6.76
CA LEU A 164 -8.04 -3.77 -6.60
C LEU A 164 -6.89 -3.67 -7.59
N THR A 165 -5.65 -3.69 -7.09
CA THR A 165 -4.46 -3.80 -7.91
C THR A 165 -3.97 -5.24 -7.89
N VAL A 166 -3.89 -5.86 -9.06
CA VAL A 166 -3.44 -7.25 -9.21
C VAL A 166 -2.07 -7.27 -9.87
N HIS A 167 -1.09 -7.83 -9.18
CA HIS A 167 0.26 -8.02 -9.69
C HIS A 167 0.49 -9.49 -10.05
N ALA A 168 1.14 -9.77 -11.17
CA ALA A 168 1.74 -11.07 -11.42
C ALA A 168 3.10 -11.15 -10.72
N LEU A 169 3.37 -12.28 -10.06
CA LEU A 169 4.66 -12.46 -9.39
C LEU A 169 5.81 -12.41 -10.40
N ALA A 170 6.74 -11.51 -10.17
CA ALA A 170 8.00 -11.45 -10.89
C ALA A 170 9.17 -11.84 -9.98
N VAL A 171 9.75 -13.03 -10.22
CA VAL A 171 10.87 -13.53 -9.42
C VAL A 171 12.18 -12.95 -9.93
N LYS A 172 12.74 -11.99 -9.19
CA LYS A 172 14.06 -11.40 -9.52
C LYS A 172 15.19 -12.38 -9.27
N ARG A 173 16.21 -12.40 -10.15
CA ARG A 173 17.37 -13.33 -10.08
C ARG A 173 18.09 -13.31 -8.72
N SER A 174 18.21 -12.15 -8.08
CA SER A 174 18.88 -11.99 -6.79
C SER A 174 17.99 -12.25 -5.57
N SER A 175 16.69 -12.50 -5.77
CA SER A 175 15.74 -12.67 -4.67
C SER A 175 15.93 -14.00 -3.95
N ARG A 176 15.54 -14.03 -2.66
CA ARG A 176 15.47 -15.27 -1.87
C ARG A 176 14.56 -16.29 -2.54
N LEU A 177 13.44 -15.86 -3.09
CA LEU A 177 12.49 -16.71 -3.81
C LEU A 177 13.15 -17.41 -5.00
N ASN A 178 13.99 -16.72 -5.78
CA ASN A 178 14.69 -17.35 -6.90
C ASN A 178 15.68 -18.43 -6.45
N ARG A 179 16.33 -18.26 -5.29
CA ARG A 179 17.23 -19.29 -4.75
C ARG A 179 16.48 -20.55 -4.28
N MET A 180 15.20 -20.43 -4.00
CA MET A 180 14.35 -21.50 -3.49
C MET A 180 13.30 -21.96 -4.52
N LYS A 181 13.42 -21.52 -5.79
CA LYS A 181 12.43 -21.79 -6.85
C LYS A 181 12.14 -23.28 -7.08
N ASP A 182 13.15 -24.12 -6.89
CA ASP A 182 13.00 -25.57 -7.06
C ASP A 182 12.34 -26.26 -5.85
N THR A 183 12.08 -25.50 -4.78
CA THR A 183 11.45 -25.98 -3.54
C THR A 183 9.94 -25.71 -3.52
N TYR A 184 9.47 -24.76 -4.32
CA TYR A 184 8.08 -24.29 -4.30
C TYR A 184 7.40 -24.50 -5.65
N HIS A 185 6.11 -24.80 -5.60
CA HIS A 185 5.23 -24.74 -6.76
C HIS A 185 4.74 -23.30 -6.97
N PHE A 186 4.70 -22.88 -8.22
CA PHE A 186 4.17 -21.59 -8.62
C PHE A 186 2.99 -21.82 -9.56
N GLY A 187 1.85 -21.19 -9.26
CA GLY A 187 0.67 -21.25 -10.10
C GLY A 187 0.87 -20.56 -11.45
N ALA A 188 -0.01 -20.83 -12.40
CA ALA A 188 -0.05 -20.19 -13.72
C ALA A 188 -0.50 -18.72 -13.57
N SER A 189 0.45 -17.80 -13.43
CA SER A 189 0.16 -16.39 -13.10
C SER A 189 -0.75 -15.69 -14.11
N GLU A 190 -0.69 -16.03 -15.41
CA GLU A 190 -1.57 -15.45 -16.45
C GLU A 190 -3.03 -15.84 -16.26
N GLU A 191 -3.32 -17.11 -15.99
CA GLU A 191 -4.66 -17.60 -15.73
C GLU A 191 -5.23 -16.96 -14.46
N MET A 192 -4.41 -16.91 -13.41
CA MET A 192 -4.76 -16.27 -12.13
C MET A 192 -5.07 -14.79 -12.27
N VAL A 193 -4.27 -14.04 -13.04
CA VAL A 193 -4.52 -12.61 -13.32
C VAL A 193 -5.82 -12.43 -14.12
N SER A 194 -6.05 -13.27 -15.11
CA SER A 194 -7.27 -13.24 -15.93
C SER A 194 -8.52 -13.51 -15.08
N TYR A 195 -8.45 -14.47 -14.18
CA TYR A 195 -9.53 -14.77 -13.23
C TYR A 195 -9.76 -13.62 -12.25
N ALA A 196 -8.68 -13.06 -11.65
CA ALA A 196 -8.78 -11.93 -10.75
C ALA A 196 -9.38 -10.69 -11.42
N ALA A 197 -9.02 -10.43 -12.69
CA ALA A 197 -9.62 -9.35 -13.49
C ALA A 197 -11.12 -9.56 -13.76
N SER A 198 -11.55 -10.82 -13.94
CA SER A 198 -12.99 -11.13 -14.05
C SER A 198 -13.71 -10.85 -12.75
N CYS A 199 -13.18 -11.32 -11.62
CA CYS A 199 -13.76 -11.05 -10.30
C CYS A 199 -13.83 -9.54 -9.98
N ALA A 200 -12.80 -8.76 -10.34
CA ALA A 200 -12.80 -7.31 -10.15
C ALA A 200 -13.93 -6.63 -10.96
N ARG A 201 -14.15 -7.05 -12.21
CA ARG A 201 -15.30 -6.56 -13.01
C ARG A 201 -16.65 -6.88 -12.33
N ASP A 202 -16.80 -8.06 -11.75
CA ASP A 202 -18.01 -8.45 -11.01
C ASP A 202 -18.22 -7.61 -9.73
N MET A 203 -17.14 -6.99 -9.22
CA MET A 203 -17.17 -6.03 -8.12
C MET A 203 -17.35 -4.57 -8.58
N ASN A 204 -17.55 -4.31 -9.88
CA ASN A 204 -17.63 -2.99 -10.51
C ASN A 204 -16.35 -2.15 -10.37
N MET A 205 -15.18 -2.76 -10.46
CA MET A 205 -13.84 -2.14 -10.42
C MET A 205 -13.16 -2.09 -11.80
#